data_c2f5b854f0bc9f752b1b10b80d2ac6b8
#
_entry.id   c2f5b854f0bc9f752b1b10b80d2ac6b8
#
_cell.length_a   1.000
_cell.length_b   1.000
_cell.length_c   1.000
_cell.angle_alpha   90.00
_cell.angle_beta   90.00
_cell.angle_gamma   90.00
#
_symmetry.space_group_name_H-M   'P 1'
#
loop_
_entity.id
_entity.type
_entity.pdbx_description
1 polymer ?
#
loop_
_entity_poly.entity_id
_entity_poly.type
_entity_poly.pdbx_seq_one_letter_code
_entity_poly.pdbx_strand_id
1 'polypeptide(L)'
;VAKFLILLLIATYSTSSIACENKINSSKVDLFVDTNQSDLEIEVARKAACARGERLVVVPKNYKEYTKYNKAVEDAKKKVKDCLKTNNILDHYSTAAEEKCSSIMEARNAALRARKEFIIQQPEISAQVRSELDGLKKENAKLVSVAISGHDGGGHFGGDKGSFTRYEMGNIMADYPEVNEVSSLLLLGCYTGVTHEVKSWRSIFPKVKLIGGYDGSAPLSTRPQGHDYILDIMLNEKKMIGIKNKESVDLEMKRMLAGIESLNAAVWINPACNEEDNGFYYASKLDRKFNILDTSACEKGLEELSLIAPEFEKYNSGEMEPPTDTGLNSPLRKIYDKIRTHQHCLNSDLGFNQNLYGLNDNTAFNLLFWEGVKKNYAEYYNS
;
A
#
# COMPACT_ATOMS: atom_id res chain seq x y z
N VAL A 1 38.92 -22.60 9.18
CA VAL A 1 37.61 -23.26 9.30
C VAL A 1 36.48 -22.23 9.10
N ALA A 2 36.52 -21.04 9.79
CA ALA A 2 35.45 -20.03 9.67
C ALA A 2 35.26 -19.45 8.26
N LYS A 3 36.33 -19.21 7.48
CA LYS A 3 36.25 -18.71 6.09
C LYS A 3 35.63 -19.72 5.12
N PHE A 4 35.75 -21.03 5.37
CA PHE A 4 35.13 -22.07 4.55
C PHE A 4 33.63 -22.20 4.80
N LEU A 5 33.18 -21.96 6.05
CA LEU A 5 31.76 -21.96 6.38
C LEU A 5 30.99 -20.80 5.74
N ILE A 6 31.61 -19.61 5.66
CA ILE A 6 31.00 -18.43 5.02
C ILE A 6 30.85 -18.63 3.50
N LEU A 7 31.82 -19.25 2.87
CA LEU A 7 31.73 -19.58 1.41
C LEU A 7 30.67 -20.64 1.11
N LEU A 8 30.46 -21.62 1.99
CA LEU A 8 29.38 -22.60 1.87
C LEU A 8 27.99 -21.97 2.06
N LEU A 9 27.84 -21.02 2.98
CA LEU A 9 26.59 -20.30 3.19
C LEU A 9 26.24 -19.40 1.98
N ILE A 10 27.23 -18.74 1.38
CA ILE A 10 27.01 -17.90 0.18
C ILE A 10 26.67 -18.77 -1.04
N ALA A 11 27.29 -19.94 -1.18
CA ALA A 11 27.00 -20.87 -2.27
C ALA A 11 25.60 -21.51 -2.16
N THR A 12 25.10 -21.76 -0.95
CA THR A 12 23.74 -22.26 -0.73
C THR A 12 22.67 -21.19 -0.98
N TYR A 13 22.97 -19.89 -0.75
CA TYR A 13 22.06 -18.79 -1.06
C TYR A 13 21.91 -18.54 -2.57
N SER A 14 22.98 -18.73 -3.35
CA SER A 14 22.90 -18.52 -4.82
C SER A 14 22.27 -19.70 -5.57
N THR A 15 22.34 -20.92 -5.05
CA THR A 15 21.70 -22.09 -5.67
C THR A 15 20.20 -22.18 -5.40
N SER A 16 19.69 -21.56 -4.32
CA SER A 16 18.25 -21.56 -4.02
C SER A 16 17.44 -20.66 -4.97
N SER A 17 18.03 -19.58 -5.52
CA SER A 17 17.33 -18.72 -6.47
C SER A 17 17.16 -19.39 -7.86
N ILE A 18 18.14 -20.19 -8.30
CA ILE A 18 18.11 -20.91 -9.58
C ILE A 18 17.14 -22.11 -9.52
N ALA A 19 17.02 -22.76 -8.34
CA ALA A 19 16.09 -23.88 -8.14
C ALA A 19 14.61 -23.46 -8.17
N CYS A 20 14.32 -22.18 -8.02
CA CYS A 20 12.96 -21.65 -7.97
C CYS A 20 12.37 -21.41 -9.35
N GLU A 21 13.17 -20.96 -10.32
CA GLU A 21 12.70 -20.69 -11.67
C GLU A 21 12.22 -21.97 -12.39
N ASN A 22 12.70 -23.14 -11.98
CA ASN A 22 12.32 -24.43 -12.55
C ASN A 22 11.05 -25.07 -11.96
N LYS A 23 10.43 -24.48 -10.92
CA LYS A 23 9.20 -25.00 -10.30
C LYS A 23 7.91 -24.25 -10.70
N ILE A 24 7.97 -23.44 -11.74
CA ILE A 24 6.96 -22.41 -12.09
C ILE A 24 5.66 -22.99 -12.70
N ASN A 25 5.45 -24.28 -12.70
CA ASN A 25 4.21 -24.90 -13.24
C ASN A 25 3.17 -25.20 -12.14
N SER A 26 3.06 -24.33 -11.15
CA SER A 26 2.06 -24.50 -10.09
C SER A 26 0.69 -24.01 -10.55
N SER A 27 -0.33 -24.84 -10.33
CA SER A 27 -1.73 -24.42 -10.47
C SER A 27 -2.19 -23.48 -9.35
N LYS A 28 -1.33 -23.17 -8.37
CA LYS A 28 -1.55 -22.20 -7.31
C LYS A 28 -0.76 -20.94 -7.57
N VAL A 29 -1.43 -19.81 -7.49
CA VAL A 29 -0.88 -18.52 -7.89
C VAL A 29 -1.08 -17.49 -6.78
N ASP A 30 -0.01 -16.77 -6.49
CA ASP A 30 -0.01 -15.54 -5.71
C ASP A 30 -0.09 -14.36 -6.66
N LEU A 31 -0.95 -13.40 -6.38
CA LEU A 31 -1.05 -12.13 -7.10
C LEU A 31 -0.45 -11.02 -6.24
N PHE A 32 0.50 -10.28 -6.79
CA PHE A 32 1.02 -9.07 -6.19
C PHE A 32 0.61 -7.86 -7.04
N VAL A 33 -0.22 -6.99 -6.47
CA VAL A 33 -0.62 -5.72 -7.10
C VAL A 33 0.23 -4.60 -6.52
N ASP A 34 1.07 -4.00 -7.36
CA ASP A 34 2.00 -2.94 -6.96
C ASP A 34 1.57 -1.61 -7.58
N THR A 35 1.03 -0.72 -6.76
CA THR A 35 0.67 0.63 -7.18
C THR A 35 1.79 1.65 -6.97
N ASN A 36 2.86 1.27 -6.28
CA ASN A 36 3.96 2.16 -5.87
C ASN A 36 5.33 1.59 -6.29
N GLN A 37 6.38 1.92 -5.55
CA GLN A 37 7.76 1.44 -5.74
C GLN A 37 8.07 0.30 -4.77
N SER A 38 7.52 -0.89 -5.01
CA SER A 38 7.57 -2.00 -4.06
C SER A 38 8.49 -3.15 -4.50
N ASP A 39 9.54 -2.84 -5.26
CA ASP A 39 10.45 -3.86 -5.83
C ASP A 39 11.00 -4.83 -4.78
N LEU A 40 11.36 -4.34 -3.59
CA LEU A 40 11.86 -5.19 -2.51
C LEU A 40 10.76 -6.07 -1.91
N GLU A 41 9.53 -5.56 -1.80
CA GLU A 41 8.38 -6.36 -1.36
C GLU A 41 8.02 -7.44 -2.38
N ILE A 42 8.11 -7.12 -3.68
CA ILE A 42 7.93 -8.10 -4.76
C ILE A 42 8.99 -9.22 -4.66
N GLU A 43 10.25 -8.89 -4.39
CA GLU A 43 11.30 -9.89 -4.22
C GLU A 43 11.08 -10.77 -2.98
N VAL A 44 10.56 -10.20 -1.89
CA VAL A 44 10.14 -10.94 -0.71
C VAL A 44 8.98 -11.88 -1.04
N ALA A 45 7.95 -11.39 -1.73
CA ALA A 45 6.82 -12.19 -2.17
C ALA A 45 7.25 -13.33 -3.10
N ARG A 46 8.21 -13.06 -4.00
CA ARG A 46 8.79 -14.07 -4.90
C ARG A 46 9.48 -15.20 -4.13
N LYS A 47 10.29 -14.84 -3.12
CA LYS A 47 10.95 -15.83 -2.24
C LYS A 47 9.93 -16.68 -1.49
N ALA A 48 8.89 -16.06 -0.97
CA ALA A 48 7.85 -16.76 -0.21
C ALA A 48 7.02 -17.70 -1.11
N ALA A 49 6.55 -17.22 -2.26
CA ALA A 49 5.82 -18.03 -3.24
C ALA A 49 6.65 -19.24 -3.68
N CYS A 50 7.93 -19.01 -3.96
CA CYS A 50 8.88 -20.06 -4.27
C CYS A 50 8.99 -21.12 -3.18
N ALA A 51 9.17 -20.70 -1.92
CA ALA A 51 9.27 -21.61 -0.78
C ALA A 51 8.01 -22.46 -0.60
N ARG A 52 6.84 -21.95 -0.97
CA ARG A 52 5.57 -22.67 -0.96
C ARG A 52 5.31 -23.51 -2.20
N GLY A 53 6.15 -23.39 -3.24
CA GLY A 53 5.97 -24.05 -4.53
C GLY A 53 4.83 -23.44 -5.36
N GLU A 54 4.54 -22.17 -5.18
CA GLU A 54 3.52 -21.37 -5.82
C GLU A 54 4.13 -20.43 -6.87
N ARG A 55 3.32 -20.00 -7.84
CA ARG A 55 3.74 -19.06 -8.88
C ARG A 55 3.35 -17.63 -8.45
N LEU A 56 4.28 -16.70 -8.53
CA LEU A 56 3.98 -15.27 -8.33
C LEU A 56 3.67 -14.59 -9.65
N VAL A 57 2.52 -13.93 -9.72
CA VAL A 57 2.12 -12.98 -10.76
C VAL A 57 2.19 -11.58 -10.20
N VAL A 58 2.85 -10.66 -10.89
CA VAL A 58 3.00 -9.26 -10.49
C VAL A 58 2.28 -8.36 -11.47
N VAL A 59 1.48 -7.45 -10.97
CA VAL A 59 0.79 -6.40 -11.73
C VAL A 59 1.26 -5.05 -11.22
N PRO A 60 1.76 -4.15 -12.10
CA PRO A 60 1.92 -4.31 -13.54
C PRO A 60 3.06 -5.27 -13.92
N LYS A 61 2.89 -6.00 -15.02
CA LYS A 61 3.93 -6.94 -15.51
C LYS A 61 5.29 -6.29 -15.79
N ASN A 62 5.25 -5.05 -16.27
CA ASN A 62 6.44 -4.27 -16.61
C ASN A 62 6.99 -3.44 -15.44
N TYR A 63 6.76 -3.89 -14.19
CA TYR A 63 7.19 -3.17 -13.00
C TYR A 63 8.69 -2.79 -13.00
N LYS A 64 9.56 -3.60 -13.64
CA LYS A 64 10.99 -3.28 -13.80
C LYS A 64 11.25 -2.05 -14.67
N GLU A 65 10.37 -1.77 -15.63
CA GLU A 65 10.48 -0.56 -16.44
C GLU A 65 10.07 0.66 -15.63
N TYR A 66 9.02 0.56 -14.81
CA TYR A 66 8.67 1.60 -13.83
C TYR A 66 9.85 1.93 -12.92
N THR A 67 10.54 0.90 -12.41
CA THR A 67 11.75 1.06 -11.58
C THR A 67 12.82 1.86 -12.30
N LYS A 68 13.02 1.64 -13.61
CA LYS A 68 13.98 2.39 -14.42
C LYS A 68 13.63 3.87 -14.48
N TYR A 69 12.36 4.22 -14.74
CA TYR A 69 11.91 5.61 -14.77
C TYR A 69 11.96 6.27 -13.38
N ASN A 70 11.56 5.56 -12.36
CA ASN A 70 11.64 6.04 -10.98
C ASN A 70 13.07 6.31 -10.56
N LYS A 71 14.01 5.39 -10.87
CA LYS A 71 15.44 5.60 -10.61
C LYS A 71 15.97 6.84 -11.32
N ALA A 72 15.61 7.06 -12.56
CA ALA A 72 16.01 8.26 -13.31
C ALA A 72 15.52 9.55 -12.62
N VAL A 73 14.29 9.56 -12.08
CA VAL A 73 13.72 10.67 -11.32
C VAL A 73 14.50 10.87 -10.00
N GLU A 74 14.75 9.81 -9.24
CA GLU A 74 15.48 9.90 -7.97
C GLU A 74 16.94 10.35 -8.16
N ASP A 75 17.61 9.83 -9.18
CA ASP A 75 18.97 10.27 -9.53
C ASP A 75 18.98 11.76 -9.93
N ALA A 76 17.97 12.23 -10.63
CA ALA A 76 17.83 13.64 -10.99
C ALA A 76 17.52 14.53 -9.77
N LYS A 77 16.63 14.10 -8.88
CA LYS A 77 16.34 14.79 -7.59
C LYS A 77 17.61 14.92 -6.75
N LYS A 78 18.40 13.83 -6.63
CA LYS A 78 19.67 13.85 -5.91
C LYS A 78 20.62 14.89 -6.48
N LYS A 79 20.77 14.96 -7.81
CA LYS A 79 21.61 15.98 -8.47
C LYS A 79 21.14 17.39 -8.17
N VAL A 80 19.82 17.66 -8.16
CA VAL A 80 19.28 18.97 -7.75
C VAL A 80 19.68 19.28 -6.31
N LYS A 81 19.45 18.35 -5.38
CA LYS A 81 19.82 18.52 -3.97
C LYS A 81 21.31 18.79 -3.78
N ASP A 82 22.17 18.07 -4.50
CA ASP A 82 23.62 18.25 -4.45
C ASP A 82 24.02 19.62 -5.02
N CYS A 83 23.40 20.09 -6.11
CA CYS A 83 23.64 21.42 -6.66
C CYS A 83 23.26 22.52 -5.67
N LEU A 84 22.05 22.44 -5.08
CA LEU A 84 21.59 23.43 -4.09
C LEU A 84 22.53 23.48 -2.87
N LYS A 85 22.93 22.31 -2.37
CA LYS A 85 23.88 22.21 -1.25
C LYS A 85 25.25 22.83 -1.58
N THR A 86 25.78 22.53 -2.76
CA THR A 86 27.11 23.05 -3.21
C THR A 86 27.10 24.56 -3.34
N ASN A 87 25.97 25.15 -3.71
CA ASN A 87 25.82 26.58 -3.87
C ASN A 87 25.28 27.30 -2.62
N ASN A 88 25.08 26.58 -1.50
CA ASN A 88 24.50 27.11 -0.25
C ASN A 88 23.10 27.73 -0.45
N ILE A 89 22.30 27.16 -1.35
CA ILE A 89 20.94 27.61 -1.66
C ILE A 89 19.98 26.81 -0.78
N LEU A 90 19.23 27.53 0.07
CA LEU A 90 18.27 26.94 1.00
C LEU A 90 16.88 26.77 0.36
N ASP A 91 16.54 27.63 -0.57
CA ASP A 91 15.26 27.62 -1.28
C ASP A 91 15.48 27.28 -2.76
N HIS A 92 14.94 26.15 -3.19
CA HIS A 92 15.08 25.68 -4.56
C HIS A 92 14.19 26.42 -5.59
N TYR A 93 13.28 27.30 -5.13
CA TYR A 93 12.50 28.21 -5.97
C TYR A 93 13.13 29.61 -6.06
N SER A 94 14.28 29.82 -5.46
CA SER A 94 14.95 31.12 -5.50
C SER A 94 15.55 31.39 -6.88
N THR A 95 15.68 32.68 -7.23
CA THR A 95 16.42 33.14 -8.42
C THR A 95 17.84 32.57 -8.47
N ALA A 96 18.47 32.43 -7.31
CA ALA A 96 19.80 31.82 -7.22
C ALA A 96 19.81 30.35 -7.60
N ALA A 97 18.73 29.59 -7.30
CA ALA A 97 18.56 28.20 -7.75
C ALA A 97 18.35 28.13 -9.26
N GLU A 98 17.54 29.02 -9.82
CA GLU A 98 17.33 29.14 -11.28
C GLU A 98 18.62 29.46 -12.01
N GLU A 99 19.40 30.40 -11.52
CA GLU A 99 20.65 30.78 -12.16
C GLU A 99 21.72 29.69 -12.13
N LYS A 100 21.86 28.97 -11.00
CA LYS A 100 22.97 28.04 -10.77
C LYS A 100 22.66 26.59 -11.03
N CYS A 101 21.38 26.20 -10.93
CA CYS A 101 20.95 24.80 -11.02
C CYS A 101 19.92 24.54 -12.14
N SER A 102 19.61 25.52 -13.00
CA SER A 102 18.55 25.42 -14.01
C SER A 102 18.64 24.19 -14.88
N SER A 103 19.83 23.91 -15.46
CA SER A 103 20.01 22.73 -16.34
C SER A 103 19.76 21.41 -15.62
N ILE A 104 20.09 21.32 -14.33
CA ILE A 104 19.86 20.13 -13.50
C ILE A 104 18.37 20.02 -13.15
N MET A 105 17.71 21.13 -12.89
CA MET A 105 16.27 21.21 -12.64
C MET A 105 15.47 20.85 -13.91
N GLU A 106 15.89 21.31 -15.06
CA GLU A 106 15.33 20.92 -16.37
C GLU A 106 15.46 19.41 -16.61
N ALA A 107 16.63 18.82 -16.32
CA ALA A 107 16.84 17.38 -16.43
C ALA A 107 15.91 16.59 -15.49
N ARG A 108 15.68 17.07 -14.25
CA ARG A 108 14.70 16.50 -13.33
C ARG A 108 13.29 16.56 -13.91
N ASN A 109 12.89 17.73 -14.43
CA ASN A 109 11.57 17.92 -15.02
C ASN A 109 11.38 17.06 -16.27
N ALA A 110 12.41 16.85 -17.08
CA ALA A 110 12.40 15.93 -18.20
C ALA A 110 12.20 14.48 -17.76
N ALA A 111 12.89 14.05 -16.70
CA ALA A 111 12.72 12.71 -16.13
C ALA A 111 11.30 12.50 -15.58
N LEU A 112 10.73 13.50 -14.89
CA LEU A 112 9.35 13.48 -14.41
C LEU A 112 8.34 13.37 -15.56
N ARG A 113 8.53 14.14 -16.64
CA ARG A 113 7.67 14.05 -17.84
C ARG A 113 7.75 12.68 -18.49
N ALA A 114 8.95 12.15 -18.70
CA ALA A 114 9.14 10.83 -19.30
C ALA A 114 8.48 9.72 -18.48
N ARG A 115 8.59 9.78 -17.13
CA ARG A 115 7.88 8.85 -16.24
C ARG A 115 6.37 8.98 -16.39
N LYS A 116 5.83 10.20 -16.38
CA LYS A 116 4.39 10.44 -16.52
C LYS A 116 3.86 9.94 -17.87
N GLU A 117 4.54 10.22 -18.96
CA GLU A 117 4.20 9.74 -20.30
C GLU A 117 4.20 8.22 -20.37
N PHE A 118 5.21 7.57 -19.78
CA PHE A 118 5.26 6.12 -19.69
C PHE A 118 4.04 5.57 -18.94
N ILE A 119 3.70 6.14 -17.76
CA ILE A 119 2.57 5.66 -16.94
C ILE A 119 1.24 5.81 -17.68
N ILE A 120 1.01 6.93 -18.35
CA ILE A 120 -0.24 7.19 -19.09
C ILE A 120 -0.43 6.19 -20.26
N GLN A 121 0.65 5.66 -20.81
CA GLN A 121 0.60 4.68 -21.90
C GLN A 121 0.32 3.26 -21.40
N GLN A 122 0.38 3.01 -20.09
CA GLN A 122 0.12 1.68 -19.54
C GLN A 122 -1.39 1.46 -19.38
N PRO A 123 -1.87 0.22 -19.54
CA PRO A 123 -3.22 -0.15 -19.15
C PRO A 123 -3.43 0.10 -17.65
N GLU A 124 -4.66 0.44 -17.27
CA GLU A 124 -5.04 0.55 -15.86
C GLU A 124 -4.74 -0.75 -15.10
N ILE A 125 -4.40 -0.63 -13.82
CA ILE A 125 -4.05 -1.79 -12.98
C ILE A 125 -5.20 -2.79 -12.93
N SER A 126 -6.45 -2.32 -12.83
CA SER A 126 -7.65 -3.16 -12.86
C SER A 126 -7.78 -3.99 -14.14
N ALA A 127 -7.49 -3.39 -15.30
CA ALA A 127 -7.49 -4.10 -16.58
C ALA A 127 -6.37 -5.16 -16.65
N GLN A 128 -5.20 -4.86 -16.10
CA GLN A 128 -4.10 -5.80 -16.03
C GLN A 128 -4.42 -6.98 -15.10
N VAL A 129 -5.03 -6.73 -13.92
CA VAL A 129 -5.50 -7.79 -13.01
C VAL A 129 -6.50 -8.69 -13.72
N ARG A 130 -7.50 -8.13 -14.42
CA ARG A 130 -8.44 -8.94 -15.21
C ARG A 130 -7.74 -9.81 -16.24
N SER A 131 -6.79 -9.27 -16.98
CA SER A 131 -6.01 -10.03 -17.97
C SER A 131 -5.25 -11.21 -17.36
N GLU A 132 -4.70 -11.03 -16.13
CA GLU A 132 -4.05 -12.13 -15.43
C GLU A 132 -5.05 -13.21 -15.00
N LEU A 133 -6.21 -12.81 -14.46
CA LEU A 133 -7.24 -13.74 -14.04
C LEU A 133 -7.83 -14.52 -15.23
N ASP A 134 -7.98 -13.89 -16.40
CA ASP A 134 -8.32 -14.58 -17.66
C ASP A 134 -7.28 -15.65 -18.02
N GLY A 135 -6.02 -15.36 -17.81
CA GLY A 135 -4.93 -16.33 -17.97
C GLY A 135 -5.08 -17.50 -17.00
N LEU A 136 -5.29 -17.22 -15.71
CA LEU A 136 -5.48 -18.27 -14.70
C LEU A 136 -6.69 -19.16 -14.99
N LYS A 137 -7.79 -18.56 -15.42
CA LYS A 137 -9.00 -19.30 -15.82
C LYS A 137 -8.71 -20.26 -16.97
N LYS A 138 -8.01 -19.80 -18.02
CA LYS A 138 -7.62 -20.63 -19.17
C LYS A 138 -6.68 -21.77 -18.78
N GLU A 139 -5.80 -21.54 -17.83
CA GLU A 139 -4.86 -22.52 -17.30
C GLU A 139 -5.46 -23.45 -16.24
N ASN A 140 -6.73 -23.23 -15.84
CA ASN A 140 -7.38 -23.87 -14.68
C ASN A 140 -6.55 -23.72 -13.38
N ALA A 141 -5.86 -22.60 -13.25
CA ALA A 141 -5.07 -22.24 -12.07
C ALA A 141 -5.95 -21.52 -11.04
N LYS A 142 -5.53 -21.54 -9.77
CA LYS A 142 -6.26 -20.95 -8.64
C LYS A 142 -5.44 -19.83 -8.03
N LEU A 143 -6.09 -18.70 -7.80
CA LEU A 143 -5.55 -17.60 -7.01
C LEU A 143 -5.69 -17.98 -5.53
N VAL A 144 -4.57 -18.11 -4.82
CA VAL A 144 -4.55 -18.59 -3.42
C VAL A 144 -4.11 -17.52 -2.44
N SER A 145 -3.36 -16.52 -2.89
CA SER A 145 -2.93 -15.40 -2.09
C SER A 145 -2.94 -14.11 -2.91
N VAL A 146 -3.25 -12.99 -2.26
CA VAL A 146 -3.19 -11.65 -2.85
C VAL A 146 -2.39 -10.74 -1.94
N ALA A 147 -1.46 -9.99 -2.51
CA ALA A 147 -0.80 -8.87 -1.85
C ALA A 147 -1.03 -7.59 -2.64
N ILE A 148 -1.35 -6.50 -1.96
CA ILE A 148 -1.56 -5.18 -2.58
C ILE A 148 -0.67 -4.20 -1.86
N SER A 149 0.21 -3.51 -2.59
CA SER A 149 1.14 -2.54 -2.04
C SER A 149 0.93 -1.15 -2.64
N GLY A 150 0.94 -0.13 -1.77
CA GLY A 150 0.79 1.27 -2.14
C GLY A 150 0.48 2.17 -0.96
N HIS A 151 0.33 3.45 -1.25
CA HIS A 151 -0.29 4.37 -0.28
C HIS A 151 -1.77 4.02 -0.17
N ASP A 152 -2.25 3.81 1.05
CA ASP A 152 -3.65 3.49 1.27
C ASP A 152 -4.42 4.68 1.87
N GLY A 153 -5.65 4.88 1.38
CA GLY A 153 -6.60 5.89 1.82
C GLY A 153 -7.99 5.28 2.06
N GLY A 154 -8.07 4.18 2.85
CA GLY A 154 -9.35 3.54 3.15
C GLY A 154 -9.84 2.59 2.05
N GLY A 155 -9.02 1.61 1.66
CA GLY A 155 -9.30 0.65 0.60
C GLY A 155 -9.01 1.16 -0.81
N HIS A 156 -8.27 2.27 -0.91
CA HIS A 156 -7.72 2.81 -2.14
C HIS A 156 -6.20 2.81 -2.07
N PHE A 157 -5.59 1.93 -2.81
CA PHE A 157 -4.15 1.88 -2.99
C PHE A 157 -3.74 2.77 -4.16
N GLY A 158 -2.81 3.69 -3.92
CA GLY A 158 -2.31 4.59 -4.94
C GLY A 158 -0.80 4.76 -4.88
N GLY A 159 -0.21 5.19 -5.98
CA GLY A 159 1.22 5.44 -6.06
C GLY A 159 1.70 5.80 -7.46
N ASP A 160 2.99 5.68 -7.67
CA ASP A 160 3.66 6.06 -8.91
C ASP A 160 3.26 5.21 -10.13
N LYS A 161 2.70 4.02 -9.92
CA LYS A 161 2.27 3.10 -11.00
C LYS A 161 0.78 3.18 -11.30
N GLY A 162 0.04 3.99 -10.56
CA GLY A 162 -1.40 4.15 -10.71
C GLY A 162 -2.15 3.90 -9.41
N SER A 163 -3.42 3.59 -9.52
CA SER A 163 -4.28 3.31 -8.37
C SER A 163 -5.05 2.01 -8.56
N PHE A 164 -5.46 1.42 -7.45
CA PHE A 164 -6.28 0.22 -7.41
C PHE A 164 -7.14 0.23 -6.16
N THR A 165 -8.44 0.04 -6.32
CA THR A 165 -9.39 0.16 -5.23
C THR A 165 -9.95 -1.19 -4.79
N ARG A 166 -10.41 -1.26 -3.53
CA ARG A 166 -11.17 -2.38 -3.01
C ARG A 166 -12.42 -2.65 -3.84
N TYR A 167 -13.11 -1.59 -4.29
CA TYR A 167 -14.29 -1.70 -5.16
C TYR A 167 -13.96 -2.36 -6.50
N GLU A 168 -12.86 -1.97 -7.15
CA GLU A 168 -12.39 -2.61 -8.39
C GLU A 168 -12.07 -4.09 -8.16
N MET A 169 -11.37 -4.41 -7.04
CA MET A 169 -11.10 -5.81 -6.70
C MET A 169 -12.40 -6.60 -6.50
N GLY A 170 -13.37 -6.03 -5.80
CA GLY A 170 -14.67 -6.67 -5.57
C GLY A 170 -15.41 -6.99 -6.88
N ASN A 171 -15.47 -6.01 -7.79
CA ASN A 171 -16.09 -6.20 -9.11
C ASN A 171 -15.32 -7.24 -9.95
N ILE A 172 -13.99 -7.21 -9.89
CA ILE A 172 -13.17 -8.20 -10.60
C ILE A 172 -13.43 -9.59 -10.04
N MET A 173 -13.35 -9.79 -8.72
CA MET A 173 -13.50 -11.13 -8.12
C MET A 173 -14.91 -11.72 -8.28
N ALA A 174 -15.93 -10.88 -8.41
CA ALA A 174 -17.28 -11.30 -8.74
C ALA A 174 -17.37 -11.96 -10.14
N ASP A 175 -16.54 -11.52 -11.09
CA ASP A 175 -16.48 -12.06 -12.45
C ASP A 175 -15.64 -13.36 -12.56
N TYR A 176 -14.86 -13.69 -11.52
CA TYR A 176 -13.92 -14.83 -11.52
C TYR A 176 -14.06 -15.75 -10.29
N PRO A 177 -15.28 -16.17 -9.93
CA PRO A 177 -15.50 -17.01 -8.74
C PRO A 177 -14.76 -18.35 -8.80
N GLU A 178 -14.55 -18.90 -10.01
CA GLU A 178 -13.91 -20.20 -10.23
C GLU A 178 -12.40 -20.19 -9.97
N VAL A 179 -11.72 -19.03 -10.02
CA VAL A 179 -10.30 -18.91 -9.69
C VAL A 179 -10.08 -18.43 -8.25
N ASN A 180 -11.11 -17.93 -7.56
CA ASN A 180 -11.02 -17.34 -6.23
C ASN A 180 -10.93 -18.41 -5.13
N GLU A 181 -9.71 -18.82 -4.82
CA GLU A 181 -9.37 -19.70 -3.68
C GLU A 181 -8.48 -18.96 -2.67
N VAL A 182 -8.60 -17.63 -2.62
CA VAL A 182 -7.75 -16.78 -1.77
C VAL A 182 -7.98 -17.12 -0.30
N SER A 183 -6.94 -17.67 0.32
CA SER A 183 -6.87 -17.99 1.75
C SER A 183 -6.06 -16.95 2.54
N SER A 184 -5.25 -16.15 1.86
CA SER A 184 -4.36 -15.17 2.46
C SER A 184 -4.37 -13.86 1.69
N LEU A 185 -4.45 -12.76 2.43
CA LEU A 185 -4.46 -11.40 1.89
C LEU A 185 -3.46 -10.53 2.66
N LEU A 186 -2.56 -9.86 1.96
CA LEU A 186 -1.63 -8.89 2.53
C LEU A 186 -1.91 -7.50 1.96
N LEU A 187 -2.19 -6.56 2.84
CA LEU A 187 -2.54 -5.18 2.53
C LEU A 187 -1.40 -4.28 3.01
N LEU A 188 -0.48 -3.92 2.09
CA LEU A 188 0.79 -3.28 2.38
C LEU A 188 0.69 -1.75 2.22
N GLY A 189 -0.30 -1.17 2.89
CA GLY A 189 -0.55 0.27 2.96
C GLY A 189 -0.83 0.73 4.38
N CYS A 190 -0.88 2.04 4.60
CA CYS A 190 -1.15 2.61 5.92
C CYS A 190 -2.57 2.25 6.38
N TYR A 191 -2.72 1.83 7.65
CA TYR A 191 -4.02 1.54 8.31
C TYR A 191 -4.85 0.41 7.66
N THR A 192 -4.27 -0.37 6.77
CA THR A 192 -4.97 -1.45 6.05
C THR A 192 -5.35 -2.64 6.92
N GLY A 193 -4.69 -2.80 8.06
CA GLY A 193 -4.95 -3.88 9.03
C GLY A 193 -5.97 -3.53 10.11
N VAL A 194 -6.61 -2.35 10.08
CA VAL A 194 -7.64 -1.99 11.05
C VAL A 194 -8.93 -2.79 10.80
N THR A 195 -9.72 -2.99 11.86
CA THR A 195 -10.83 -3.96 11.85
C THR A 195 -11.86 -3.75 10.76
N HIS A 196 -12.20 -2.51 10.41
CA HIS A 196 -13.18 -2.25 9.33
C HIS A 196 -12.62 -2.57 7.95
N GLU A 197 -11.35 -2.26 7.68
CA GLU A 197 -10.69 -2.65 6.44
C GLU A 197 -10.67 -4.16 6.30
N VAL A 198 -10.30 -4.89 7.37
CA VAL A 198 -10.32 -6.34 7.42
C VAL A 198 -11.72 -6.87 7.08
N LYS A 199 -12.78 -6.32 7.68
CA LYS A 199 -14.18 -6.72 7.38
C LYS A 199 -14.55 -6.50 5.92
N SER A 200 -14.23 -5.33 5.38
CA SER A 200 -14.55 -4.96 4.01
C SER A 200 -13.82 -5.85 2.98
N TRP A 201 -12.57 -6.18 3.23
CA TRP A 201 -11.82 -7.10 2.36
C TRP A 201 -12.29 -8.55 2.45
N ARG A 202 -12.76 -9.00 3.62
CA ARG A 202 -13.34 -10.34 3.79
C ARG A 202 -14.55 -10.56 2.91
N SER A 203 -15.39 -9.54 2.69
CA SER A 203 -16.56 -9.67 1.81
C SER A 203 -16.20 -9.99 0.35
N ILE A 204 -14.98 -9.59 -0.09
CA ILE A 204 -14.47 -9.86 -1.44
C ILE A 204 -13.89 -11.27 -1.55
N PHE A 205 -13.26 -11.75 -0.48
CA PHE A 205 -12.57 -13.04 -0.43
C PHE A 205 -13.20 -13.94 0.64
N PRO A 206 -14.31 -14.62 0.35
CA PRO A 206 -15.06 -15.38 1.35
C PRO A 206 -14.29 -16.56 1.95
N LYS A 207 -13.25 -17.03 1.27
CA LYS A 207 -12.38 -18.13 1.75
C LYS A 207 -11.15 -17.65 2.49
N VAL A 208 -10.97 -16.32 2.66
CA VAL A 208 -9.80 -15.78 3.33
C VAL A 208 -9.76 -16.16 4.80
N LYS A 209 -8.61 -16.65 5.24
CA LYS A 209 -8.32 -17.10 6.60
C LYS A 209 -7.29 -16.26 7.30
N LEU A 210 -6.47 -15.56 6.53
CA LEU A 210 -5.40 -14.70 7.02
C LEU A 210 -5.44 -13.36 6.29
N ILE A 211 -5.54 -12.27 7.04
CA ILE A 211 -5.33 -10.92 6.51
C ILE A 211 -4.23 -10.27 7.35
N GLY A 212 -3.14 -9.87 6.69
CA GLY A 212 -2.05 -9.11 7.28
C GLY A 212 -2.03 -7.69 6.74
N GLY A 213 -1.65 -6.73 7.57
CA GLY A 213 -1.56 -5.31 7.20
C GLY A 213 -0.92 -4.50 8.32
N TYR A 214 -1.25 -3.22 8.36
CA TYR A 214 -0.72 -2.30 9.35
C TYR A 214 -1.85 -1.60 10.09
N ASP A 215 -1.76 -1.51 11.43
CA ASP A 215 -2.71 -0.79 12.29
C ASP A 215 -2.39 0.71 12.44
N GLY A 216 -1.40 1.16 11.71
CA GLY A 216 -0.92 2.54 11.65
C GLY A 216 -0.22 2.80 10.33
N SER A 217 0.71 3.75 10.31
CA SER A 217 1.52 4.02 9.12
C SER A 217 2.35 2.80 8.75
N ALA A 218 2.24 2.36 7.50
CA ALA A 218 3.11 1.34 6.93
C ALA A 218 4.57 1.85 6.86
N PRO A 219 5.57 0.97 7.00
CA PRO A 219 6.95 1.36 6.75
C PRO A 219 7.14 1.72 5.27
N LEU A 220 8.13 2.56 4.99
CA LEU A 220 8.54 2.77 3.60
C LEU A 220 8.99 1.45 2.99
N SER A 221 8.64 1.21 1.72
CA SER A 221 9.01 0.00 0.97
C SER A 221 10.53 -0.26 0.89
N THR A 222 11.34 0.74 1.24
CA THR A 222 12.81 0.63 1.32
C THR A 222 13.32 0.19 2.70
N ARG A 223 12.45 0.03 3.71
CA ARG A 223 12.87 -0.33 5.07
C ARG A 223 12.88 -1.85 5.27
N PRO A 224 14.01 -2.46 5.69
CA PRO A 224 14.13 -3.91 5.89
C PRO A 224 13.09 -4.49 6.84
N GLN A 225 12.72 -3.75 7.91
CA GLN A 225 11.79 -4.24 8.94
C GLN A 225 10.41 -4.62 8.38
N GLY A 226 9.91 -3.85 7.39
CA GLY A 226 8.67 -4.19 6.71
C GLY A 226 8.80 -5.47 5.88
N HIS A 227 9.94 -5.66 5.23
CA HIS A 227 10.21 -6.85 4.42
C HIS A 227 10.30 -8.12 5.26
N ASP A 228 10.96 -8.06 6.41
CA ASP A 228 11.07 -9.20 7.32
C ASP A 228 9.69 -9.63 7.84
N TYR A 229 8.83 -8.67 8.20
CA TYR A 229 7.46 -8.94 8.62
C TYR A 229 6.64 -9.61 7.53
N ILE A 230 6.67 -9.05 6.29
CA ILE A 230 5.95 -9.60 5.14
C ILE A 230 6.42 -11.03 4.84
N LEU A 231 7.75 -11.24 4.79
CA LEU A 231 8.34 -12.54 4.54
C LEU A 231 7.91 -13.56 5.59
N ASP A 232 7.96 -13.17 6.86
CA ASP A 232 7.62 -14.07 7.98
C ASP A 232 6.13 -14.47 7.94
N ILE A 233 5.21 -13.53 7.66
CA ILE A 233 3.79 -13.85 7.47
C ILE A 233 3.61 -14.81 6.29
N MET A 234 4.18 -14.50 5.14
CA MET A 234 4.01 -15.32 3.94
C MET A 234 4.59 -16.73 4.10
N LEU A 235 5.74 -16.88 4.74
CA LEU A 235 6.36 -18.19 5.00
C LEU A 235 5.63 -19.00 6.06
N ASN A 236 5.03 -18.34 7.04
CA ASN A 236 4.32 -18.99 8.14
C ASN A 236 2.79 -19.02 7.93
N GLU A 237 2.28 -18.69 6.75
CA GLU A 237 0.85 -18.63 6.43
C GLU A 237 0.08 -19.86 6.94
N LYS A 238 0.53 -21.07 6.62
CA LYS A 238 -0.12 -22.32 7.03
C LYS A 238 -0.14 -22.48 8.56
N LYS A 239 0.93 -22.06 9.23
CA LYS A 239 1.02 -22.08 10.70
C LYS A 239 0.04 -21.09 11.29
N MET A 240 0.00 -19.87 10.75
CA MET A 240 -0.89 -18.80 11.19
C MET A 240 -2.37 -19.21 11.03
N ILE A 241 -2.75 -19.70 9.87
CA ILE A 241 -4.11 -20.21 9.60
C ILE A 241 -4.49 -21.38 10.51
N GLY A 242 -3.51 -22.17 10.97
CA GLY A 242 -3.73 -23.28 11.90
C GLY A 242 -3.94 -22.89 13.36
N ILE A 243 -3.75 -21.62 13.72
CA ILE A 243 -3.91 -21.14 15.11
C ILE A 243 -5.40 -21.13 15.49
N LYS A 244 -5.71 -21.65 16.68
CA LYS A 244 -7.10 -21.85 17.14
C LYS A 244 -7.53 -20.99 18.30
N ASN A 245 -6.66 -20.11 18.80
CA ASN A 245 -6.98 -19.20 19.90
C ASN A 245 -6.17 -17.91 19.81
N LYS A 246 -6.68 -16.88 20.47
CA LYS A 246 -6.09 -15.54 20.42
C LYS A 246 -4.70 -15.47 21.05
N GLU A 247 -4.47 -16.17 22.15
CA GLU A 247 -3.21 -16.17 22.87
C GLU A 247 -2.07 -16.69 21.99
N SER A 248 -2.35 -17.71 21.17
CA SER A 248 -1.38 -18.26 20.21
C SER A 248 -1.11 -17.28 19.06
N VAL A 249 -2.10 -16.49 18.60
CA VAL A 249 -1.89 -15.41 17.64
C VAL A 249 -0.98 -14.35 18.24
N ASP A 250 -1.28 -13.90 19.46
CA ASP A 250 -0.51 -12.87 20.15
C ASP A 250 0.95 -13.31 20.37
N LEU A 251 1.15 -14.58 20.72
CA LEU A 251 2.50 -15.16 20.91
C LEU A 251 3.28 -15.22 19.59
N GLU A 252 2.66 -15.70 18.52
CA GLU A 252 3.32 -15.80 17.21
C GLU A 252 3.65 -14.42 16.65
N MET A 253 2.73 -13.46 16.76
CA MET A 253 2.98 -12.09 16.33
C MET A 253 4.11 -11.43 17.13
N LYS A 254 4.17 -11.62 18.45
CA LYS A 254 5.30 -11.14 19.25
C LYS A 254 6.62 -11.78 18.82
N ARG A 255 6.62 -13.05 18.44
CA ARG A 255 7.81 -13.72 17.89
C ARG A 255 8.24 -13.09 16.57
N MET A 256 7.30 -12.87 15.65
CA MET A 256 7.59 -12.29 14.34
C MET A 256 8.04 -10.83 14.43
N LEU A 257 7.55 -10.09 15.42
CA LEU A 257 7.89 -8.69 15.64
C LEU A 257 9.10 -8.49 16.57
N ALA A 258 9.71 -9.56 17.07
CA ALA A 258 10.89 -9.46 17.94
C ALA A 258 12.04 -8.74 17.22
N GLY A 259 12.47 -7.60 17.79
CA GLY A 259 13.48 -6.71 17.18
C GLY A 259 12.92 -5.65 16.22
N ILE A 260 11.61 -5.68 15.93
CA ILE A 260 10.90 -4.69 15.10
C ILE A 260 9.61 -4.20 15.77
N GLU A 261 9.61 -4.10 17.09
CA GLU A 261 8.43 -3.73 17.91
C GLU A 261 7.88 -2.34 17.59
N SER A 262 8.64 -1.51 16.87
CA SER A 262 8.16 -0.21 16.40
C SER A 262 7.23 -0.31 15.19
N LEU A 263 7.13 -1.48 14.54
CA LEU A 263 6.27 -1.70 13.39
C LEU A 263 4.80 -1.73 13.79
N ASN A 264 3.96 -0.98 13.07
CA ASN A 264 2.50 -0.96 13.25
C ASN A 264 1.87 -2.17 12.54
N ALA A 265 2.12 -3.37 13.02
CA ALA A 265 1.64 -4.60 12.39
C ALA A 265 0.28 -5.03 12.91
N ALA A 266 -0.58 -5.49 12.01
CA ALA A 266 -1.87 -6.06 12.35
C ALA A 266 -2.12 -7.35 11.57
N VAL A 267 -2.75 -8.31 12.21
CA VAL A 267 -3.15 -9.60 11.60
C VAL A 267 -4.54 -9.97 12.09
N TRP A 268 -5.34 -10.48 11.17
CA TRP A 268 -6.59 -11.14 11.46
C TRP A 268 -6.53 -12.58 10.93
N ILE A 269 -7.00 -13.54 11.74
CA ILE A 269 -7.00 -14.97 11.41
C ILE A 269 -8.37 -15.54 11.72
N ASN A 270 -8.97 -16.23 10.73
CA ASN A 270 -10.19 -17.01 10.92
C ASN A 270 -10.00 -18.44 10.39
N PRO A 271 -9.58 -19.39 11.20
CA PRO A 271 -9.33 -20.76 10.78
C PRO A 271 -10.61 -21.48 10.34
N ALA A 272 -11.78 -21.10 10.86
CA ALA A 272 -13.05 -21.76 10.60
C ALA A 272 -13.75 -21.28 9.31
N CYS A 273 -13.39 -20.10 8.78
CA CYS A 273 -14.09 -19.45 7.67
C CYS A 273 -15.59 -19.22 7.95
N ASN A 274 -15.98 -19.03 9.21
CA ASN A 274 -17.36 -18.79 9.58
C ASN A 274 -17.69 -17.31 9.45
N GLU A 275 -18.82 -16.95 8.84
CA GLU A 275 -19.27 -15.56 8.76
C GLU A 275 -19.58 -15.00 10.14
N GLU A 276 -20.07 -15.81 11.06
CA GLU A 276 -20.42 -15.44 12.44
C GLU A 276 -19.20 -15.31 13.35
N ASP A 277 -18.08 -15.95 13.00
CA ASP A 277 -16.86 -15.89 13.82
C ASP A 277 -16.02 -14.68 13.44
N ASN A 278 -15.84 -13.79 14.39
CA ASN A 278 -15.00 -12.59 14.21
C ASN A 278 -13.50 -12.91 14.02
N GLY A 279 -13.10 -14.18 14.13
CA GLY A 279 -11.71 -14.58 14.06
C GLY A 279 -10.85 -13.99 15.20
N PHE A 280 -9.54 -14.16 15.09
CA PHE A 280 -8.58 -13.62 16.04
C PHE A 280 -7.86 -12.42 15.42
N TYR A 281 -7.94 -11.28 16.10
CA TYR A 281 -7.30 -10.05 15.67
C TYR A 281 -6.16 -9.68 16.61
N TYR A 282 -5.01 -9.33 16.02
CA TYR A 282 -3.86 -8.77 16.69
C TYR A 282 -3.50 -7.42 16.06
N ALA A 283 -3.20 -6.42 16.87
CA ALA A 283 -2.62 -5.16 16.46
C ALA A 283 -1.47 -4.80 17.41
N SER A 284 -0.32 -4.42 16.85
CA SER A 284 0.88 -4.11 17.64
C SER A 284 0.75 -2.80 18.41
N LYS A 285 0.03 -1.85 17.84
CA LYS A 285 -0.31 -0.58 18.45
C LYS A 285 -1.78 -0.34 18.21
N LEU A 286 -2.59 -0.66 19.19
CA LEU A 286 -3.95 -0.13 19.25
C LEU A 286 -3.84 1.39 19.43
N ASP A 287 -3.67 2.11 18.31
CA ASP A 287 -3.95 3.53 18.34
C ASP A 287 -5.45 3.67 18.56
N ARG A 288 -5.83 3.97 19.82
CA ARG A 288 -7.23 4.08 20.22
C ARG A 288 -8.00 5.12 19.41
N LYS A 289 -7.31 6.06 18.77
CA LYS A 289 -7.91 7.02 17.84
C LYS A 289 -8.49 6.36 16.59
N PHE A 290 -8.00 5.19 16.21
CA PHE A 290 -8.47 4.42 15.07
C PHE A 290 -9.22 3.16 15.46
N ASN A 291 -9.50 2.97 16.75
CA ASN A 291 -10.31 1.86 17.21
C ASN A 291 -11.79 2.20 16.97
N ILE A 292 -12.30 1.73 15.85
CA ILE A 292 -13.65 1.96 15.31
C ILE A 292 -14.77 1.44 16.21
N LEU A 293 -14.44 0.75 17.27
CA LEU A 293 -15.40 0.45 18.32
C LEU A 293 -15.79 1.72 19.14
N ASP A 294 -15.04 2.80 19.00
CA ASP A 294 -15.39 4.09 19.57
C ASP A 294 -16.12 4.96 18.53
N THR A 295 -17.43 4.71 18.42
CA THR A 295 -18.32 5.50 17.54
C THR A 295 -18.25 7.00 17.85
N SER A 296 -18.02 7.37 19.12
CA SER A 296 -17.93 8.78 19.54
C SER A 296 -16.70 9.49 18.95
N ALA A 297 -15.60 8.78 18.75
CA ALA A 297 -14.41 9.33 18.11
C ALA A 297 -14.64 9.60 16.62
N CYS A 298 -15.39 8.73 15.93
CA CYS A 298 -15.77 8.98 14.54
C CYS A 298 -16.79 10.08 14.37
N GLU A 299 -17.81 10.17 15.24
CA GLU A 299 -18.77 11.27 15.23
C GLU A 299 -18.05 12.61 15.34
N LYS A 300 -17.17 12.76 16.32
CA LYS A 300 -16.34 13.95 16.48
C LYS A 300 -15.40 14.18 15.26
N GLY A 301 -14.85 13.12 14.71
CA GLY A 301 -14.00 13.20 13.52
C GLY A 301 -14.76 13.69 12.29
N LEU A 302 -15.98 13.21 12.07
CA LEU A 302 -16.85 13.66 10.99
C LEU A 302 -17.30 15.12 11.19
N GLU A 303 -17.58 15.54 12.43
CA GLU A 303 -17.85 16.94 12.76
C GLU A 303 -16.64 17.83 12.40
N GLU A 304 -15.44 17.43 12.79
CA GLU A 304 -14.22 18.16 12.43
C GLU A 304 -13.99 18.23 10.92
N LEU A 305 -14.27 17.14 10.18
CA LEU A 305 -14.18 17.12 8.72
C LEU A 305 -15.22 18.01 8.06
N SER A 306 -16.45 18.06 8.59
CA SER A 306 -17.52 18.92 8.07
C SER A 306 -17.16 20.40 8.11
N LEU A 307 -16.37 20.81 9.10
CA LEU A 307 -15.92 22.21 9.23
C LEU A 307 -14.90 22.61 8.17
N ILE A 308 -14.11 21.66 7.65
CA ILE A 308 -13.07 21.91 6.65
C ILE A 308 -13.52 21.56 5.23
N ALA A 309 -14.59 20.78 5.08
CA ALA A 309 -15.08 20.34 3.77
C ALA A 309 -15.38 21.50 2.80
N PRO A 310 -16.04 22.61 3.23
CA PRO A 310 -16.32 23.73 2.33
C PRO A 310 -15.06 24.41 1.79
N GLU A 311 -13.99 24.50 2.60
CA GLU A 311 -12.71 25.05 2.16
C GLU A 311 -12.01 24.09 1.20
N PHE A 312 -12.02 22.80 1.51
CA PHE A 312 -11.49 21.76 0.64
C PHE A 312 -12.16 21.75 -0.75
N GLU A 313 -13.49 21.85 -0.80
CA GLU A 313 -14.24 21.89 -2.05
C GLU A 313 -13.87 23.10 -2.92
N LYS A 314 -13.57 24.27 -2.34
CA LYS A 314 -13.09 25.43 -3.08
C LYS A 314 -11.73 25.20 -3.74
N TYR A 315 -10.82 24.48 -3.06
CA TYR A 315 -9.54 24.08 -3.67
C TYR A 315 -9.75 23.00 -4.75
N ASN A 316 -10.65 22.07 -4.52
CA ASN A 316 -10.92 20.97 -5.44
C ASN A 316 -11.64 21.44 -6.71
N SER A 317 -12.55 22.42 -6.58
CA SER A 317 -13.27 23.05 -7.72
C SER A 317 -12.42 24.06 -8.51
N GLY A 318 -11.28 24.47 -7.95
CA GLY A 318 -10.46 25.52 -8.56
C GLY A 318 -10.96 26.94 -8.30
N GLU A 319 -11.96 27.10 -7.41
CA GLU A 319 -12.45 28.44 -6.98
C GLU A 319 -11.40 29.19 -6.13
N MET A 320 -10.52 28.46 -5.46
CA MET A 320 -9.40 29.01 -4.72
C MET A 320 -8.10 28.35 -5.18
N GLU A 321 -7.08 29.19 -5.41
CA GLU A 321 -5.74 28.66 -5.61
C GLU A 321 -5.21 28.07 -4.30
N PRO A 322 -4.56 26.90 -4.36
CA PRO A 322 -3.96 26.33 -3.17
C PRO A 322 -2.89 27.28 -2.62
N PRO A 323 -2.80 27.44 -1.30
CA PRO A 323 -1.76 28.28 -0.70
C PRO A 323 -0.37 27.80 -1.13
N THR A 324 0.47 28.74 -1.49
CA THR A 324 1.89 28.48 -1.83
C THR A 324 2.74 28.10 -0.62
N ASP A 325 2.25 28.43 0.59
CA ASP A 325 2.91 28.02 1.84
C ASP A 325 2.65 26.54 2.11
N THR A 326 3.73 25.76 2.09
CA THR A 326 3.76 24.32 2.29
C THR A 326 4.27 23.91 3.67
N GLY A 327 4.54 24.88 4.52
CA GLY A 327 4.98 24.64 5.88
C GLY A 327 3.98 23.82 6.71
N LEU A 328 4.42 23.29 7.84
CA LEU A 328 3.61 22.51 8.77
C LEU A 328 2.33 23.23 9.26
N ASN A 329 2.30 24.55 9.16
CA ASN A 329 1.18 25.38 9.57
C ASN A 329 0.30 25.82 8.40
N SER A 330 0.58 25.41 7.16
CA SER A 330 -0.24 25.80 6.01
C SER A 330 -1.68 25.29 6.16
N PRO A 331 -2.68 26.06 5.66
CA PRO A 331 -4.07 25.63 5.69
C PRO A 331 -4.28 24.26 5.04
N LEU A 332 -3.69 24.02 3.88
CA LEU A 332 -3.75 22.73 3.18
C LEU A 332 -3.16 21.59 4.02
N ARG A 333 -2.05 21.80 4.71
CA ARG A 333 -1.46 20.79 5.58
C ARG A 333 -2.39 20.43 6.73
N LYS A 334 -3.06 21.40 7.33
CA LYS A 334 -4.03 21.16 8.40
C LYS A 334 -5.25 20.37 7.89
N ILE A 335 -5.74 20.69 6.70
CA ILE A 335 -6.82 19.93 6.05
C ILE A 335 -6.35 18.50 5.82
N TYR A 336 -5.18 18.31 5.24
CA TYR A 336 -4.58 17.01 5.00
C TYR A 336 -4.47 16.16 6.26
N ASP A 337 -3.87 16.72 7.30
CA ASP A 337 -3.65 15.98 8.55
C ASP A 337 -4.99 15.58 9.20
N LYS A 338 -6.03 16.40 9.08
CA LYS A 338 -7.39 16.07 9.54
C LYS A 338 -8.04 14.97 8.70
N ILE A 339 -7.99 15.06 7.36
CA ILE A 339 -8.49 14.01 6.47
C ILE A 339 -7.78 12.69 6.77
N ARG A 340 -6.46 12.71 6.86
CA ARG A 340 -5.67 11.52 7.17
C ARG A 340 -5.99 10.93 8.54
N THR A 341 -6.27 11.78 9.53
CA THR A 341 -6.61 11.32 10.89
C THR A 341 -7.99 10.66 10.93
N HIS A 342 -8.94 11.13 10.12
CA HIS A 342 -10.34 10.68 10.18
C HIS A 342 -10.79 9.94 8.91
N GLN A 343 -9.88 9.62 7.98
CA GLN A 343 -10.23 8.96 6.71
C GLN A 343 -11.04 7.67 6.90
N HIS A 344 -10.78 6.92 7.98
CA HIS A 344 -11.51 5.70 8.30
C HIS A 344 -12.98 5.96 8.66
N CYS A 345 -13.31 7.15 9.17
CA CYS A 345 -14.68 7.55 9.50
C CYS A 345 -15.47 7.98 8.25
N LEU A 346 -14.80 8.26 7.12
CA LEU A 346 -15.40 8.57 5.84
C LEU A 346 -15.83 7.33 5.04
N ASN A 347 -15.50 6.14 5.53
CA ASN A 347 -15.85 4.90 4.85
C ASN A 347 -17.33 4.58 5.09
N SER A 348 -18.14 4.54 4.03
CA SER A 348 -19.58 4.24 4.06
C SER A 348 -19.91 2.88 4.71
N ASP A 349 -18.97 1.93 4.65
CA ASP A 349 -19.17 0.57 5.21
C ASP A 349 -19.28 0.57 6.74
N LEU A 350 -18.93 1.68 7.41
CA LEU A 350 -19.05 1.81 8.86
C LEU A 350 -20.47 2.13 9.36
N GLY A 351 -21.40 2.40 8.46
CA GLY A 351 -22.79 2.70 8.80
C GLY A 351 -23.00 4.07 9.46
N PHE A 352 -21.98 4.94 9.43
CA PHE A 352 -22.15 6.34 9.88
C PHE A 352 -22.99 7.11 8.87
N ASN A 353 -23.96 7.86 9.38
CA ASN A 353 -24.74 8.77 8.54
C ASN A 353 -23.92 10.06 8.28
N GLN A 354 -23.02 10.02 7.33
CA GLN A 354 -22.15 11.13 6.93
C GLN A 354 -22.96 12.37 6.51
N ASN A 355 -24.18 12.18 5.99
CA ASN A 355 -25.06 13.27 5.57
C ASN A 355 -25.49 14.16 6.76
N LEU A 356 -25.51 13.64 7.99
CA LEU A 356 -25.79 14.46 9.18
C LEU A 356 -24.73 15.54 9.40
N TYR A 357 -23.53 15.36 8.85
CA TYR A 357 -22.42 16.30 8.96
C TYR A 357 -22.21 17.10 7.67
N GLY A 358 -23.13 17.05 6.71
CA GLY A 358 -22.98 17.70 5.40
C GLY A 358 -21.95 17.03 4.48
N LEU A 359 -21.49 15.84 4.85
CA LEU A 359 -20.54 15.04 4.06
C LEU A 359 -21.36 14.04 3.22
N ASN A 360 -21.79 14.46 2.03
CA ASN A 360 -22.41 13.53 1.08
C ASN A 360 -21.38 12.59 0.46
N ASP A 361 -21.84 11.57 -0.26
CA ASP A 361 -20.96 10.56 -0.87
C ASP A 361 -19.87 11.18 -1.77
N ASN A 362 -20.19 12.24 -2.51
CA ASN A 362 -19.21 12.93 -3.36
C ASN A 362 -18.16 13.67 -2.52
N THR A 363 -18.57 14.36 -1.44
CA THR A 363 -17.65 15.05 -0.54
C THR A 363 -16.76 14.05 0.19
N ALA A 364 -17.34 12.96 0.70
CA ALA A 364 -16.58 11.89 1.33
C ALA A 364 -15.60 11.23 0.35
N PHE A 365 -16.05 10.96 -0.89
CA PHE A 365 -15.21 10.46 -1.96
C PHE A 365 -14.07 11.44 -2.29
N ASN A 366 -14.36 12.73 -2.45
CA ASN A 366 -13.35 13.75 -2.73
C ASN A 366 -12.36 13.90 -1.57
N LEU A 367 -12.80 13.83 -0.33
CA LEU A 367 -11.93 13.84 0.85
C LEU A 367 -11.05 12.59 0.93
N LEU A 368 -11.54 11.42 0.54
CA LEU A 368 -10.74 10.19 0.48
C LEU A 368 -9.76 10.19 -0.69
N PHE A 369 -10.17 10.68 -1.84
CA PHE A 369 -9.39 10.61 -3.09
C PHE A 369 -8.65 11.89 -3.42
N TRP A 370 -8.99 13.01 -2.81
CA TRP A 370 -8.38 14.35 -2.95
C TRP A 370 -7.35 14.52 -4.08
N GLU A 371 -7.76 14.17 -5.28
CA GLU A 371 -6.88 14.29 -6.45
C GLU A 371 -6.40 15.74 -6.68
N GLY A 372 -7.24 16.72 -6.37
CA GLY A 372 -6.88 18.13 -6.43
C GLY A 372 -5.79 18.52 -5.42
N VAL A 373 -5.95 18.10 -4.16
CA VAL A 373 -4.93 18.32 -3.11
C VAL A 373 -3.68 17.48 -3.38
N LYS A 374 -3.85 16.25 -3.85
CA LYS A 374 -2.76 15.34 -4.20
C LYS A 374 -1.93 15.86 -5.37
N LYS A 375 -2.57 16.47 -6.38
CA LYS A 375 -1.88 17.07 -7.52
C LYS A 375 -0.98 18.24 -7.07
N ASN A 376 -1.44 19.05 -6.14
CA ASN A 376 -0.69 20.18 -5.62
C ASN A 376 0.28 19.77 -4.51
N TYR A 377 -0.02 18.73 -3.71
CA TYR A 377 0.85 18.20 -2.66
C TYR A 377 1.92 17.21 -3.16
N ALA A 378 1.66 16.46 -4.24
CA ALA A 378 2.66 15.56 -4.80
C ALA A 378 3.90 16.30 -5.31
N GLU A 379 3.73 17.56 -5.73
CA GLU A 379 4.87 18.43 -6.06
C GLU A 379 5.68 18.80 -4.81
N TYR A 380 5.07 18.81 -3.62
CA TYR A 380 5.69 19.22 -2.36
C TYR A 380 6.19 18.07 -1.47
N TYR A 381 5.56 16.89 -1.54
CA TYR A 381 6.04 15.71 -0.80
C TYR A 381 7.18 14.99 -1.53
N ASN A 382 7.34 15.25 -2.82
CA ASN A 382 8.40 14.68 -3.64
C ASN A 382 9.61 15.63 -3.79
N SER A 383 9.58 16.79 -3.17
CA SER A 383 10.73 17.69 -2.98
C SER A 383 11.38 17.44 -1.61
#